data_bc7d236648fb01f1acb77c2c6d8a6c4b
#
_entry.id   bc7d236648fb01f1acb77c2c6d8a6c4b
#
_cell.length_a   1.000
_cell.length_b   1.000
_cell.length_c   1.000
_cell.angle_alpha   90.00
_cell.angle_beta   90.00
_cell.angle_gamma   90.00
#
_symmetry.space_group_name_H-M   'P 1'
#
loop_
_entity.id
_entity.type
_entity.pdbx_description
1 polymer ?
#
loop_
_entity_poly.entity_id
_entity_poly.type
_entity_poly.pdbx_seq_one_letter_code
_entity_poly.pdbx_strand_id
1 'polypeptide(L)'
;MQRDTPSHIGSLSSDGKWRWDGEAWQPAIARPSPSWLGLQLRTRATWLTLAGALLAGLVADQALRAGTFGLAASLTVATAALALLLNGRLLTLESRVAAGVAVLFAGWLTVRASPWLLWPDLAMSFALLGLAASLAYRGSLLDIGIAEAAARSLHALIHAAAGAGFVIQPLLRIRTRLGVVAPLLRGLLIAAPIAILLAGLLAAADPVFASFFNLNLDAARLVQDVIYVALGSLGAAGLLRLAAAEPVSRVDGPTWRLGSIEGLVVLAVLDAVFAAFAVAQAIAATGAAGATLRSAGVTYAEYARSGFFQLLWVAGITAVLLILFSRITGLTERTTKRAFDVLAQVAVALTLLIVAVAFQRLSLYEEAYGFTMLRLYSHIFAVWIAVVFILLAADMAGRFRPRRWFVGATSISAMAVLLALNLLNPEALVVALNVEHAHATHKIDAQYFAELSSDATPALFADRARLDPSLGRDISKVACAGPHTYSVSPAGFNLSDAAAATVRRTNC
;
A
#
# COMPACT_ATOMS: atom_id res chain seq x y z
N MET A 1 9.97 12.42 -59.68
CA MET A 1 9.16 13.30 -58.87
C MET A 1 10.09 14.27 -58.18
N GLN A 2 10.21 15.49 -58.69
CA GLN A 2 10.98 16.56 -58.04
C GLN A 2 10.21 16.97 -56.78
N ARG A 3 10.81 16.75 -55.63
CA ARG A 3 10.28 17.27 -54.35
C ARG A 3 10.72 18.71 -54.25
N ASP A 4 9.79 19.64 -54.20
CA ASP A 4 10.07 21.05 -54.02
C ASP A 4 10.89 21.27 -52.76
N THR A 5 11.97 22.07 -52.89
CA THR A 5 12.82 22.45 -51.76
C THR A 5 12.04 23.39 -50.84
N PRO A 6 11.80 23.01 -49.56
CA PRO A 6 11.05 23.86 -48.64
C PRO A 6 11.86 25.06 -48.21
N SER A 7 11.17 26.16 -47.93
CA SER A 7 11.76 27.44 -47.53
C SER A 7 12.32 27.47 -46.11
N HIS A 8 12.04 26.44 -45.28
CA HIS A 8 12.48 26.41 -43.87
C HIS A 8 13.10 25.07 -43.47
N ILE A 9 14.23 25.11 -42.76
CA ILE A 9 14.82 23.93 -42.14
C ILE A 9 13.84 23.34 -41.12
N GLY A 10 13.62 22.02 -41.17
CA GLY A 10 12.70 21.32 -40.29
C GLY A 10 11.30 21.09 -40.88
N SER A 11 11.02 21.59 -42.09
CA SER A 11 9.75 21.32 -42.80
C SER A 11 9.58 19.82 -43.07
N LEU A 12 8.34 19.34 -42.89
CA LEU A 12 7.97 17.94 -43.21
C LEU A 12 7.49 17.84 -44.66
N SER A 13 7.79 16.74 -45.30
CA SER A 13 7.21 16.39 -46.60
C SER A 13 5.70 16.22 -46.49
N SER A 14 4.96 16.33 -47.63
CA SER A 14 3.51 16.19 -47.70
C SER A 14 2.99 14.84 -47.20
N ASP A 15 3.83 13.80 -47.22
CA ASP A 15 3.55 12.46 -46.68
C ASP A 15 4.01 12.26 -45.24
N GLY A 16 4.59 13.29 -44.59
CA GLY A 16 5.08 13.28 -43.20
C GLY A 16 6.28 12.40 -42.92
N LYS A 17 6.85 11.73 -43.94
CA LYS A 17 7.92 10.72 -43.76
C LYS A 17 9.32 11.31 -43.83
N TRP A 18 9.49 12.55 -44.30
CA TRP A 18 10.77 13.18 -44.51
C TRP A 18 10.80 14.56 -43.89
N ARG A 19 11.94 14.95 -43.34
CA ARG A 19 12.21 16.28 -42.81
C ARG A 19 13.35 16.93 -43.58
N TRP A 20 13.21 18.20 -43.94
CA TRP A 20 14.24 18.98 -44.61
C TRP A 20 15.28 19.47 -43.59
N ASP A 21 16.56 19.13 -43.78
CA ASP A 21 17.67 19.56 -42.91
C ASP A 21 18.37 20.85 -43.37
N GLY A 22 17.96 21.39 -44.52
CA GLY A 22 18.55 22.55 -45.16
C GLY A 22 19.31 22.22 -46.43
N GLU A 23 19.74 20.96 -46.62
CA GLU A 23 20.48 20.51 -47.81
C GLU A 23 19.82 19.29 -48.45
N ALA A 24 19.24 18.38 -47.67
CA ALA A 24 18.62 17.18 -48.13
C ALA A 24 17.38 16.77 -47.33
N TRP A 25 16.53 15.91 -47.92
CA TRP A 25 15.41 15.29 -47.23
C TRP A 25 15.92 14.09 -46.39
N GLN A 26 15.94 14.23 -45.05
CA GLN A 26 16.24 13.15 -44.11
C GLN A 26 14.95 12.42 -43.74
N PRO A 27 14.98 11.10 -43.48
CA PRO A 27 13.83 10.41 -42.96
C PRO A 27 13.36 11.08 -41.67
N ALA A 28 12.11 11.54 -41.65
CA ALA A 28 11.50 12.00 -40.42
C ALA A 28 11.42 10.78 -39.51
N ILE A 29 12.40 10.60 -38.62
CA ILE A 29 12.31 9.63 -37.55
C ILE A 29 11.03 10.02 -36.81
N ALA A 30 9.96 9.25 -37.03
CA ALA A 30 8.76 9.38 -36.23
C ALA A 30 9.26 9.31 -34.80
N ARG A 31 9.18 10.44 -34.06
CA ARG A 31 9.39 10.38 -32.60
C ARG A 31 8.47 9.25 -32.16
N PRO A 32 8.97 8.16 -31.59
CA PRO A 32 8.09 7.13 -31.11
C PRO A 32 7.02 7.85 -30.29
N SER A 33 5.75 7.69 -30.67
CA SER A 33 4.63 8.24 -29.93
C SER A 33 4.91 7.90 -28.47
N PRO A 34 4.89 8.86 -27.53
CA PRO A 34 5.23 8.56 -26.14
C PRO A 34 4.33 7.40 -25.73
N SER A 35 4.93 6.22 -25.57
CA SER A 35 4.18 5.06 -25.16
C SER A 35 3.68 5.43 -23.78
N TRP A 36 2.37 5.46 -23.60
CA TRP A 36 1.75 5.75 -22.29
C TRP A 36 2.31 4.83 -21.19
N LEU A 37 2.91 3.70 -21.57
CA LEU A 37 3.61 2.76 -20.70
C LEU A 37 5.01 3.23 -20.23
N GLY A 38 5.58 4.32 -20.81
CA GLY A 38 6.84 4.91 -20.33
C GLY A 38 8.00 3.92 -20.16
N LEU A 39 8.12 2.91 -21.04
CA LEU A 39 9.15 1.87 -20.91
C LEU A 39 10.57 2.37 -21.20
N GLN A 40 10.70 3.57 -21.75
CA GLN A 40 11.99 4.18 -22.08
C GLN A 40 12.70 4.66 -20.80
N LEU A 41 14.01 4.48 -20.76
CA LEU A 41 14.85 4.87 -19.64
C LEU A 41 15.60 6.15 -19.98
N ARG A 42 15.50 7.17 -19.12
CA ARG A 42 16.23 8.43 -19.24
C ARG A 42 17.69 8.29 -18.85
N THR A 43 17.95 7.41 -17.88
CA THR A 43 19.32 7.23 -17.35
C THR A 43 19.68 5.76 -17.33
N ARG A 44 20.96 5.50 -17.49
CA ARG A 44 21.52 4.16 -17.46
C ARG A 44 21.87 3.76 -16.03
N ALA A 45 21.91 2.47 -15.76
CA ALA A 45 22.40 1.95 -14.49
C ALA A 45 23.91 2.21 -14.35
N THR A 46 24.34 2.53 -13.15
CA THR A 46 25.73 2.73 -12.74
C THR A 46 26.16 1.64 -11.76
N TRP A 47 27.45 1.58 -11.43
CA TRP A 47 27.95 0.70 -10.37
C TRP A 47 27.30 0.97 -9.01
N LEU A 48 26.99 2.25 -8.71
CA LEU A 48 26.26 2.64 -7.51
C LEU A 48 24.85 2.09 -7.50
N THR A 49 24.18 1.98 -8.68
CA THR A 49 22.85 1.37 -8.82
C THR A 49 22.90 -0.12 -8.47
N LEU A 50 23.91 -0.83 -8.98
CA LEU A 50 24.12 -2.26 -8.67
C LEU A 50 24.42 -2.46 -7.19
N ALA A 51 25.38 -1.69 -6.65
CA ALA A 51 25.77 -1.78 -5.23
C ALA A 51 24.59 -1.49 -4.29
N GLY A 52 23.76 -0.47 -4.60
CA GLY A 52 22.58 -0.14 -3.82
C GLY A 52 21.52 -1.24 -3.83
N ALA A 53 21.28 -1.87 -4.98
CA ALA A 53 20.37 -3.01 -5.09
C ALA A 53 20.87 -4.23 -4.31
N LEU A 54 22.16 -4.57 -4.43
CA LEU A 54 22.76 -5.67 -3.69
C LEU A 54 22.77 -5.44 -2.19
N LEU A 55 23.08 -4.21 -1.73
CA LEU A 55 23.05 -3.87 -0.32
C LEU A 55 21.63 -4.02 0.25
N ALA A 56 20.61 -3.54 -0.47
CA ALA A 56 19.22 -3.73 -0.08
C ALA A 56 18.85 -5.23 -0.02
N GLY A 57 19.36 -6.04 -0.95
CA GLY A 57 19.18 -7.48 -0.93
C GLY A 57 19.82 -8.16 0.27
N LEU A 58 21.06 -7.78 0.62
CA LEU A 58 21.76 -8.33 1.79
C LEU A 58 21.06 -7.98 3.12
N VAL A 59 20.51 -6.75 3.23
CA VAL A 59 19.74 -6.37 4.41
C VAL A 59 18.38 -7.07 4.44
N ALA A 60 17.74 -7.24 3.30
CA ALA A 60 16.49 -7.99 3.16
C ALA A 60 16.65 -9.47 3.55
N ASP A 61 17.79 -10.09 3.22
CA ASP A 61 18.12 -11.45 3.66
C ASP A 61 18.07 -11.55 5.20
N GLN A 62 18.67 -10.61 5.90
CA GLN A 62 18.64 -10.60 7.36
C GLN A 62 17.22 -10.42 7.92
N ALA A 63 16.39 -9.60 7.27
CA ALA A 63 14.99 -9.41 7.65
C ALA A 63 14.16 -10.69 7.45
N LEU A 64 14.32 -11.33 6.29
CA LEU A 64 13.57 -12.56 5.97
C LEU A 64 14.01 -13.75 6.84
N ARG A 65 15.30 -13.83 7.22
CA ARG A 65 15.82 -14.86 8.14
C ARG A 65 15.32 -14.68 9.56
N ALA A 66 15.16 -13.43 10.01
CA ALA A 66 14.65 -13.17 11.35
C ALA A 66 13.25 -13.77 11.56
N GLY A 67 12.48 -13.99 10.46
CA GLY A 67 11.14 -14.56 10.50
C GLY A 67 10.10 -13.69 11.20
N THR A 68 10.51 -12.53 11.69
CA THR A 68 9.67 -11.53 12.36
C THR A 68 9.97 -10.15 11.81
N PHE A 69 8.99 -9.27 11.84
CA PHE A 69 9.23 -7.86 11.56
C PHE A 69 10.07 -7.24 12.68
N GLY A 70 11.11 -6.49 12.30
CA GLY A 70 12.02 -5.90 13.24
C GLY A 70 13.01 -4.95 12.57
N LEU A 71 14.14 -4.69 13.20
CA LEU A 71 15.13 -3.72 12.77
C LEU A 71 15.61 -3.94 11.33
N ALA A 72 15.88 -5.18 10.92
CA ALA A 72 16.34 -5.46 9.56
C ALA A 72 15.28 -5.15 8.50
N ALA A 73 13.99 -5.34 8.79
CA ALA A 73 12.90 -4.95 7.87
C ALA A 73 12.86 -3.43 7.67
N SER A 74 12.97 -2.65 8.76
CA SER A 74 13.07 -1.18 8.69
C SER A 74 14.30 -0.73 7.91
N LEU A 75 15.46 -1.35 8.17
CA LEU A 75 16.70 -1.04 7.47
C LEU A 75 16.66 -1.41 5.98
N THR A 76 15.92 -2.44 5.59
CA THR A 76 15.73 -2.80 4.17
C THR A 76 15.07 -1.64 3.41
N VAL A 77 13.98 -1.09 3.95
CA VAL A 77 13.29 0.06 3.36
C VAL A 77 14.20 1.30 3.36
N ALA A 78 14.89 1.57 4.46
CA ALA A 78 15.83 2.68 4.57
C ALA A 78 16.98 2.57 3.56
N THR A 79 17.52 1.37 3.35
CA THR A 79 18.58 1.10 2.37
C THR A 79 18.07 1.32 0.94
N ALA A 80 16.86 0.88 0.62
CA ALA A 80 16.25 1.13 -0.67
C ALA A 80 16.01 2.63 -0.93
N ALA A 81 15.52 3.36 0.08
CA ALA A 81 15.36 4.83 0.02
C ALA A 81 16.70 5.53 -0.18
N LEU A 82 17.73 5.12 0.56
CA LEU A 82 19.09 5.66 0.44
C LEU A 82 19.68 5.38 -0.96
N ALA A 83 19.48 4.17 -1.50
CA ALA A 83 19.91 3.83 -2.85
C ALA A 83 19.26 4.75 -3.91
N LEU A 84 17.96 5.08 -3.76
CA LEU A 84 17.27 6.04 -4.61
C LEU A 84 17.87 7.45 -4.49
N LEU A 85 18.16 7.92 -3.28
CA LEU A 85 18.75 9.23 -3.02
C LEU A 85 20.18 9.35 -3.59
N LEU A 86 21.05 8.37 -3.30
CA LEU A 86 22.47 8.38 -3.71
C LEU A 86 22.64 8.24 -5.22
N ASN A 87 21.73 7.61 -5.92
CA ASN A 87 21.77 7.57 -7.38
C ASN A 87 21.35 8.92 -8.03
N GLY A 88 21.04 9.96 -7.23
CA GLY A 88 20.65 11.28 -7.73
C GLY A 88 19.34 11.29 -8.51
N ARG A 89 18.46 10.28 -8.29
CA ARG A 89 17.25 10.12 -9.09
C ARG A 89 16.03 10.83 -8.50
N LEU A 90 16.05 11.18 -7.22
CA LEU A 90 14.97 11.91 -6.55
C LEU A 90 15.22 13.42 -6.67
N LEU A 91 14.78 14.03 -7.77
CA LEU A 91 15.01 15.45 -8.06
C LEU A 91 13.93 16.34 -7.45
N THR A 92 12.69 15.87 -7.30
CA THR A 92 11.60 16.65 -6.73
C THR A 92 11.61 16.60 -5.20
N LEU A 93 11.17 17.69 -4.56
CA LEU A 93 11.01 17.71 -3.10
C LEU A 93 10.01 16.63 -2.64
N GLU A 94 8.90 16.49 -3.36
CA GLU A 94 7.86 15.51 -3.03
C GLU A 94 8.37 14.06 -3.09
N SER A 95 9.24 13.73 -4.05
CA SER A 95 9.85 12.39 -4.10
C SER A 95 10.75 12.11 -2.90
N ARG A 96 11.50 13.13 -2.44
CA ARG A 96 12.36 13.01 -1.23
C ARG A 96 11.53 12.89 0.04
N VAL A 97 10.47 13.69 0.16
CA VAL A 97 9.52 13.62 1.28
C VAL A 97 8.85 12.25 1.31
N ALA A 98 8.35 11.75 0.17
CA ALA A 98 7.75 10.42 0.09
C ALA A 98 8.72 9.31 0.51
N ALA A 99 10.00 9.39 0.11
CA ALA A 99 11.02 8.44 0.55
C ALA A 99 11.28 8.55 2.07
N GLY A 100 11.33 9.76 2.63
CA GLY A 100 11.47 10.00 4.07
C GLY A 100 10.29 9.46 4.88
N VAL A 101 9.06 9.69 4.41
CA VAL A 101 7.84 9.15 5.04
C VAL A 101 7.78 7.62 4.92
N ALA A 102 8.27 7.03 3.82
CA ALA A 102 8.41 5.58 3.71
C ALA A 102 9.32 5.00 4.80
N VAL A 103 10.44 5.65 5.06
CA VAL A 103 11.37 5.24 6.15
C VAL A 103 10.72 5.45 7.52
N LEU A 104 9.92 6.50 7.71
CA LEU A 104 9.17 6.71 8.95
C LEU A 104 8.21 5.54 9.23
N PHE A 105 7.39 5.15 8.25
CA PHE A 105 6.47 4.01 8.41
C PHE A 105 7.23 2.69 8.58
N ALA A 106 8.33 2.48 7.87
CA ALA A 106 9.19 1.33 8.08
C ALA A 106 9.79 1.29 9.50
N GLY A 107 10.08 2.44 10.12
CA GLY A 107 10.54 2.54 11.50
C GLY A 107 9.58 1.89 12.50
N TRP A 108 8.26 1.96 12.25
CA TRP A 108 7.25 1.32 13.10
C TRP A 108 7.34 -0.21 13.11
N LEU A 109 7.91 -0.84 12.07
CA LEU A 109 8.18 -2.28 12.05
C LEU A 109 9.16 -2.71 13.16
N THR A 110 10.00 -1.78 13.67
CA THR A 110 10.89 -2.02 14.80
C THR A 110 10.23 -1.69 16.14
N VAL A 111 9.20 -0.85 16.15
CA VAL A 111 8.56 -0.34 17.36
C VAL A 111 7.34 -1.15 17.75
N ARG A 112 6.52 -1.57 16.80
CA ARG A 112 5.26 -2.28 17.00
C ARG A 112 5.39 -3.76 16.67
N ALA A 113 4.61 -4.61 17.36
CA ALA A 113 4.58 -6.05 17.15
C ALA A 113 3.23 -6.52 16.57
N SER A 114 2.18 -5.67 16.60
CA SER A 114 0.84 -6.03 16.14
C SER A 114 0.80 -6.27 14.63
N PRO A 115 0.36 -7.44 14.14
CA PRO A 115 0.15 -7.69 12.71
C PRO A 115 -0.80 -6.70 12.05
N TRP A 116 -1.75 -6.13 12.81
CA TRP A 116 -2.70 -5.12 12.36
C TRP A 116 -2.05 -3.78 12.00
N LEU A 117 -0.82 -3.53 12.46
CA LEU A 117 0.00 -2.37 12.10
C LEU A 117 1.12 -2.74 11.14
N LEU A 118 1.81 -3.85 11.39
CA LEU A 118 3.00 -4.25 10.64
C LEU A 118 2.73 -4.40 9.13
N TRP A 119 1.63 -5.06 8.74
CA TRP A 119 1.29 -5.24 7.33
C TRP A 119 0.88 -3.93 6.64
N PRO A 120 0.01 -3.08 7.23
CA PRO A 120 -0.25 -1.75 6.69
C PRO A 120 0.99 -0.85 6.60
N ASP A 121 1.88 -0.86 7.60
CA ASP A 121 3.10 -0.05 7.59
C ASP A 121 4.07 -0.51 6.50
N LEU A 122 4.22 -1.82 6.30
CA LEU A 122 5.02 -2.38 5.23
C LEU A 122 4.45 -2.01 3.86
N ALA A 123 3.14 -2.19 3.67
CA ALA A 123 2.45 -1.83 2.43
C ALA A 123 2.56 -0.32 2.13
N MET A 124 2.38 0.53 3.15
CA MET A 124 2.53 1.98 3.04
C MET A 124 3.97 2.36 2.67
N SER A 125 4.96 1.73 3.30
CA SER A 125 6.38 1.97 3.00
C SER A 125 6.72 1.65 1.54
N PHE A 126 6.27 0.52 1.02
CA PHE A 126 6.48 0.16 -0.39
C PHE A 126 5.71 1.06 -1.36
N ALA A 127 4.47 1.42 -1.03
CA ALA A 127 3.68 2.35 -1.84
C ALA A 127 4.35 3.72 -1.93
N LEU A 128 4.88 4.22 -0.82
CA LEU A 128 5.60 5.50 -0.76
C LEU A 128 6.95 5.45 -1.47
N LEU A 129 7.71 4.35 -1.40
CA LEU A 129 8.91 4.18 -2.21
C LEU A 129 8.59 4.14 -3.71
N GLY A 130 7.53 3.44 -4.11
CA GLY A 130 7.03 3.42 -5.47
C GLY A 130 6.60 4.81 -5.94
N LEU A 131 5.88 5.56 -5.09
CA LEU A 131 5.50 6.94 -5.35
C LEU A 131 6.74 7.85 -5.48
N ALA A 132 7.70 7.75 -4.56
CA ALA A 132 8.95 8.49 -4.61
C ALA A 132 9.70 8.25 -5.93
N ALA A 133 9.82 6.99 -6.34
CA ALA A 133 10.45 6.62 -7.61
C ALA A 133 9.65 7.15 -8.83
N SER A 134 8.32 7.08 -8.79
CA SER A 134 7.44 7.57 -9.86
C SER A 134 7.46 9.10 -10.00
N LEU A 135 7.64 9.84 -8.90
CA LEU A 135 7.72 11.29 -8.86
C LEU A 135 9.16 11.83 -8.98
N ALA A 136 10.14 10.97 -9.25
CA ALA A 136 11.56 11.30 -9.19
C ALA A 136 11.94 12.54 -10.03
N TYR A 137 11.38 12.71 -11.24
CA TYR A 137 11.71 13.80 -12.15
C TYR A 137 10.70 14.94 -12.16
N ARG A 138 9.41 14.61 -12.11
CA ARG A 138 8.32 15.58 -12.13
C ARG A 138 7.02 14.94 -11.65
N GLY A 139 6.10 15.77 -11.22
CA GLY A 139 4.78 15.43 -10.73
C GLY A 139 4.59 15.90 -9.31
N SER A 140 3.35 15.99 -8.89
CA SER A 140 2.93 16.31 -7.53
C SER A 140 1.84 15.35 -7.12
N LEU A 141 1.93 14.81 -5.91
CA LEU A 141 0.87 13.95 -5.34
C LEU A 141 -0.48 14.66 -5.34
N LEU A 142 -0.47 15.99 -5.13
CA LEU A 142 -1.67 16.82 -5.10
C LEU A 142 -2.20 17.21 -6.49
N ASP A 143 -1.59 16.71 -7.59
CA ASP A 143 -2.05 16.95 -8.98
C ASP A 143 -2.14 15.63 -9.77
N ILE A 144 -2.23 14.48 -9.09
CA ILE A 144 -2.41 13.18 -9.71
C ILE A 144 -3.90 12.87 -9.88
N GLY A 145 -4.33 12.69 -11.12
CA GLY A 145 -5.68 12.18 -11.40
C GLY A 145 -5.79 10.68 -11.18
N ILE A 146 -7.02 10.17 -11.01
CA ILE A 146 -7.27 8.73 -10.74
C ILE A 146 -6.74 7.84 -11.87
N ALA A 147 -6.99 8.19 -13.14
CA ALA A 147 -6.45 7.45 -14.28
C ALA A 147 -4.91 7.47 -14.32
N GLU A 148 -4.32 8.62 -13.97
CA GLU A 148 -2.88 8.76 -13.85
C GLU A 148 -2.31 7.93 -12.69
N ALA A 149 -3.00 7.88 -11.54
CA ALA A 149 -2.61 7.03 -10.40
C ALA A 149 -2.61 5.55 -10.79
N ALA A 150 -3.66 5.09 -11.48
CA ALA A 150 -3.73 3.72 -11.99
C ALA A 150 -2.61 3.41 -13.01
N ALA A 151 -2.35 4.34 -13.95
CA ALA A 151 -1.26 4.20 -14.90
C ALA A 151 0.11 4.17 -14.23
N ARG A 152 0.34 5.00 -13.20
CA ARG A 152 1.59 5.01 -12.42
C ARG A 152 1.77 3.72 -11.63
N SER A 153 0.70 3.15 -11.07
CA SER A 153 0.75 1.86 -10.37
C SER A 153 1.12 0.73 -11.33
N LEU A 154 0.48 0.67 -12.50
CA LEU A 154 0.82 -0.31 -13.54
C LEU A 154 2.27 -0.14 -14.03
N HIS A 155 2.69 1.09 -14.26
CA HIS A 155 4.05 1.43 -14.64
C HIS A 155 5.07 0.97 -13.59
N ALA A 156 4.77 1.16 -12.30
CA ALA A 156 5.61 0.68 -11.20
C ALA A 156 5.75 -0.85 -11.21
N LEU A 157 4.66 -1.59 -11.43
CA LEU A 157 4.68 -3.07 -11.52
C LEU A 157 5.53 -3.56 -12.70
N ILE A 158 5.38 -2.95 -13.88
CA ILE A 158 6.17 -3.30 -15.06
C ILE A 158 7.66 -3.06 -14.82
N HIS A 159 8.01 -1.91 -14.20
CA HIS A 159 9.40 -1.61 -13.89
C HIS A 159 9.98 -2.49 -12.79
N ALA A 160 9.16 -2.90 -11.82
CA ALA A 160 9.55 -3.88 -10.80
C ALA A 160 9.95 -5.21 -11.45
N ALA A 161 9.12 -5.74 -12.35
CA ALA A 161 9.40 -6.99 -13.06
C ALA A 161 10.66 -6.91 -13.94
N ALA A 162 10.96 -5.75 -14.54
CA ALA A 162 12.10 -5.56 -15.43
C ALA A 162 13.36 -5.00 -14.74
N GLY A 163 13.37 -4.88 -13.42
CA GLY A 163 14.45 -4.27 -12.63
C GLY A 163 15.80 -4.97 -12.77
N ALA A 164 15.81 -6.32 -12.78
CA ALA A 164 17.02 -7.12 -12.89
C ALA A 164 17.86 -6.76 -14.12
N GLY A 165 17.24 -6.72 -15.29
CA GLY A 165 17.93 -6.38 -16.55
C GLY A 165 18.52 -4.96 -16.56
N PHE A 166 17.96 -4.04 -15.78
CA PHE A 166 18.49 -2.71 -15.63
C PHE A 166 19.75 -2.68 -14.76
N VAL A 167 19.71 -3.31 -13.60
CA VAL A 167 20.78 -3.23 -12.59
C VAL A 167 22.06 -3.94 -13.02
N ILE A 168 21.96 -5.01 -13.84
CA ILE A 168 23.14 -5.74 -14.35
C ILE A 168 23.84 -5.03 -15.53
N GLN A 169 23.27 -3.95 -16.08
CA GLN A 169 23.88 -3.25 -17.22
C GLN A 169 25.34 -2.82 -17.02
N PRO A 170 25.79 -2.33 -15.84
CA PRO A 170 27.19 -1.99 -15.64
C PRO A 170 28.13 -3.18 -15.83
N LEU A 171 27.74 -4.37 -15.34
CA LEU A 171 28.46 -5.63 -15.54
C LEU A 171 28.59 -6.00 -17.02
N LEU A 172 27.49 -5.87 -17.77
CA LEU A 172 27.46 -6.19 -19.19
C LEU A 172 28.29 -5.22 -20.04
N ARG A 173 28.62 -4.03 -19.52
CA ARG A 173 29.39 -3.00 -20.22
C ARG A 173 30.87 -2.95 -19.86
N ILE A 174 31.36 -3.88 -19.03
CA ILE A 174 32.79 -3.95 -18.74
C ILE A 174 33.53 -4.21 -20.06
N ARG A 175 34.21 -3.18 -20.53
CA ARG A 175 35.21 -3.29 -21.63
C ARG A 175 36.58 -3.18 -20.99
N THR A 176 37.27 -4.29 -20.91
CA THR A 176 38.70 -4.30 -20.53
C THR A 176 39.55 -4.45 -21.77
N ARG A 177 40.78 -3.93 -21.74
CA ARG A 177 41.78 -4.15 -22.78
C ARG A 177 42.27 -5.62 -22.81
N LEU A 178 41.79 -6.45 -21.89
CA LEU A 178 42.22 -7.84 -21.67
C LEU A 178 41.46 -8.87 -22.54
N GLY A 179 40.87 -8.48 -23.65
CA GLY A 179 40.29 -9.39 -24.66
C GLY A 179 39.30 -10.42 -24.07
N VAL A 180 39.73 -11.68 -23.93
CA VAL A 180 38.87 -12.80 -23.49
C VAL A 180 38.59 -12.78 -21.98
N VAL A 181 39.43 -12.15 -21.17
CA VAL A 181 39.30 -12.17 -19.71
C VAL A 181 38.02 -11.44 -19.21
N ALA A 182 37.63 -10.36 -19.88
CA ALA A 182 36.43 -9.62 -19.47
C ALA A 182 35.10 -10.39 -19.69
N PRO A 183 34.90 -11.07 -20.85
CA PRO A 183 33.76 -11.97 -21.01
C PRO A 183 33.78 -13.15 -20.03
N LEU A 184 34.96 -13.72 -19.76
CA LEU A 184 35.11 -14.82 -18.81
C LEU A 184 34.70 -14.38 -17.36
N LEU A 185 35.23 -13.25 -16.87
CA LEU A 185 34.87 -12.72 -15.56
C LEU A 185 33.38 -12.39 -15.45
N ARG A 186 32.80 -11.83 -16.50
CA ARG A 186 31.32 -11.58 -16.52
C ARG A 186 30.55 -12.89 -16.50
N GLY A 187 30.95 -13.87 -17.30
CA GLY A 187 30.33 -15.18 -17.32
C GLY A 187 30.41 -15.85 -15.95
N LEU A 188 31.55 -15.80 -15.28
CA LEU A 188 31.76 -16.35 -13.96
C LEU A 188 30.91 -15.61 -12.88
N LEU A 189 30.84 -14.28 -12.91
CA LEU A 189 30.07 -13.48 -12.01
C LEU A 189 28.55 -13.74 -12.12
N ILE A 190 28.06 -14.00 -13.33
CA ILE A 190 26.64 -14.35 -13.58
C ILE A 190 26.40 -15.82 -13.24
N ALA A 191 27.34 -16.70 -13.58
CA ALA A 191 27.21 -18.13 -13.35
C ALA A 191 27.34 -18.50 -11.86
N ALA A 192 28.16 -17.78 -11.08
CA ALA A 192 28.42 -18.12 -9.68
C ALA A 192 27.15 -18.25 -8.82
N PRO A 193 26.23 -17.28 -8.76
CA PRO A 193 25.01 -17.42 -7.96
C PRO A 193 24.10 -18.55 -8.48
N ILE A 194 24.06 -18.78 -9.79
CA ILE A 194 23.29 -19.87 -10.39
C ILE A 194 23.92 -21.21 -10.03
N ALA A 195 25.23 -21.31 -10.15
CA ALA A 195 25.98 -22.53 -9.82
C ALA A 195 25.86 -22.86 -8.32
N ILE A 196 25.97 -21.86 -7.45
CA ILE A 196 25.77 -22.02 -6.01
C ILE A 196 24.36 -22.53 -5.71
N LEU A 197 23.33 -21.92 -6.31
CA LEU A 197 21.95 -22.35 -6.16
C LEU A 197 21.74 -23.80 -6.62
N LEU A 198 22.21 -24.15 -7.83
CA LEU A 198 22.05 -25.49 -8.36
C LEU A 198 22.89 -26.53 -7.59
N ALA A 199 24.11 -26.20 -7.22
CA ALA A 199 24.96 -27.09 -6.41
C ALA A 199 24.35 -27.33 -5.02
N GLY A 200 23.77 -26.28 -4.41
CA GLY A 200 23.06 -26.40 -3.14
C GLY A 200 21.80 -27.27 -3.23
N LEU A 201 20.99 -27.11 -4.27
CA LEU A 201 19.82 -27.97 -4.51
C LEU A 201 20.22 -29.43 -4.77
N LEU A 202 21.27 -29.68 -5.55
CA LEU A 202 21.77 -31.02 -5.80
C LEU A 202 22.35 -31.67 -4.54
N ALA A 203 23.11 -30.90 -3.73
CA ALA A 203 23.64 -31.39 -2.46
C ALA A 203 22.52 -31.69 -1.44
N ALA A 204 21.44 -30.96 -1.47
CA ALA A 204 20.27 -31.25 -0.64
C ALA A 204 19.49 -32.49 -1.10
N ALA A 205 19.54 -32.81 -2.40
CA ALA A 205 18.86 -33.96 -2.99
C ALA A 205 19.68 -35.27 -2.91
N ASP A 206 21.03 -35.18 -2.95
CA ASP A 206 21.91 -36.35 -3.02
C ASP A 206 23.07 -36.22 -2.00
N PRO A 207 23.11 -37.08 -0.95
CA PRO A 207 24.19 -37.12 0.02
C PRO A 207 25.56 -37.49 -0.58
N VAL A 208 25.60 -38.24 -1.68
CA VAL A 208 26.85 -38.57 -2.36
C VAL A 208 27.43 -37.33 -3.06
N PHE A 209 26.58 -36.55 -3.73
CA PHE A 209 26.99 -35.29 -4.30
C PHE A 209 27.45 -34.30 -3.24
N ALA A 210 26.76 -34.22 -2.08
CA ALA A 210 27.12 -33.38 -0.94
C ALA A 210 28.54 -33.72 -0.41
N SER A 211 28.93 -35.01 -0.43
CA SER A 211 30.24 -35.46 0.08
C SER A 211 31.42 -35.00 -0.77
N PHE A 212 31.24 -34.65 -2.07
CA PHE A 212 32.30 -34.09 -2.90
C PHE A 212 32.76 -32.69 -2.45
N PHE A 213 31.89 -31.97 -1.76
CA PHE A 213 32.16 -30.59 -1.32
C PHE A 213 32.60 -30.53 0.14
N ASN A 214 33.16 -31.49 0.77
CA ASN A 214 33.74 -31.58 2.13
C ASN A 214 33.71 -30.26 2.99
N LEU A 215 32.80 -29.36 2.61
CA LEU A 215 32.53 -28.07 3.25
C LEU A 215 31.34 -28.33 4.17
N ASN A 216 31.48 -28.08 5.47
CA ASN A 216 30.36 -28.01 6.42
C ASN A 216 29.38 -26.86 6.04
N LEU A 217 29.00 -26.80 4.75
CA LEU A 217 28.05 -25.82 4.24
C LEU A 217 26.65 -26.41 4.34
N ASP A 218 25.80 -25.75 5.10
CA ASP A 218 24.37 -26.01 5.06
C ASP A 218 23.84 -25.54 3.68
N ALA A 219 23.76 -26.50 2.76
CA ALA A 219 23.33 -26.22 1.38
C ALA A 219 21.92 -25.58 1.33
N ALA A 220 21.03 -26.01 2.22
CA ALA A 220 19.68 -25.45 2.30
C ALA A 220 19.74 -23.97 2.72
N ARG A 221 20.59 -23.65 3.67
CA ARG A 221 20.83 -22.29 4.14
C ARG A 221 21.40 -21.40 3.03
N LEU A 222 22.37 -21.89 2.28
CA LEU A 222 23.00 -21.15 1.18
C LEU A 222 21.98 -20.85 0.05
N VAL A 223 21.14 -21.84 -0.29
CA VAL A 223 20.04 -21.66 -1.27
C VAL A 223 19.07 -20.58 -0.78
N GLN A 224 18.69 -20.63 0.47
CA GLN A 224 17.79 -19.65 1.09
C GLN A 224 18.39 -18.24 1.04
N ASP A 225 19.69 -18.08 1.32
CA ASP A 225 20.39 -16.79 1.26
C ASP A 225 20.36 -16.21 -0.16
N VAL A 226 20.69 -17.03 -1.15
CA VAL A 226 20.67 -16.59 -2.57
C VAL A 226 19.26 -16.13 -2.96
N ILE A 227 18.23 -16.86 -2.55
CA ILE A 227 16.82 -16.49 -2.83
C ILE A 227 16.47 -15.17 -2.14
N TYR A 228 16.78 -15.02 -0.87
CA TYR A 228 16.41 -13.83 -0.08
C TYR A 228 17.15 -12.57 -0.56
N VAL A 229 18.46 -12.70 -0.82
CA VAL A 229 19.24 -11.61 -1.43
C VAL A 229 18.70 -11.25 -2.81
N ALA A 230 18.36 -12.24 -3.64
CA ALA A 230 17.79 -11.99 -4.95
C ALA A 230 16.45 -11.26 -4.86
N LEU A 231 15.52 -11.68 -3.99
CA LEU A 231 14.22 -11.03 -3.80
C LEU A 231 14.36 -9.57 -3.38
N GLY A 232 15.20 -9.28 -2.37
CA GLY A 232 15.44 -7.93 -1.91
C GLY A 232 16.12 -7.06 -2.97
N SER A 233 17.12 -7.62 -3.67
CA SER A 233 17.82 -6.94 -4.76
C SER A 233 16.90 -6.62 -5.93
N LEU A 234 15.99 -7.54 -6.30
CA LEU A 234 15.00 -7.34 -7.36
C LEU A 234 14.00 -6.24 -7.01
N GLY A 235 13.51 -6.20 -5.77
CA GLY A 235 12.65 -5.14 -5.28
C GLY A 235 13.30 -3.75 -5.41
N ALA A 236 14.53 -3.61 -4.91
CA ALA A 236 15.30 -2.37 -5.01
C ALA A 236 15.65 -2.02 -6.47
N ALA A 237 16.00 -3.02 -7.30
CA ALA A 237 16.28 -2.85 -8.71
C ALA A 237 15.05 -2.31 -9.48
N GLY A 238 13.86 -2.79 -9.15
CA GLY A 238 12.61 -2.30 -9.71
C GLY A 238 12.36 -0.82 -9.41
N LEU A 239 12.55 -0.42 -8.15
CA LEU A 239 12.43 0.98 -7.72
C LEU A 239 13.45 1.88 -8.43
N LEU A 240 14.71 1.45 -8.51
CA LEU A 240 15.79 2.19 -9.19
C LEU A 240 15.53 2.31 -10.70
N ARG A 241 14.98 1.27 -11.33
CA ARG A 241 14.56 1.32 -12.73
C ARG A 241 13.38 2.24 -12.94
N LEU A 242 12.37 2.20 -12.07
CA LEU A 242 11.21 3.10 -12.11
C LEU A 242 11.66 4.56 -12.00
N ALA A 243 12.55 4.88 -11.06
CA ALA A 243 13.12 6.21 -10.92
C ALA A 243 13.99 6.66 -12.10
N ALA A 244 14.50 5.71 -12.89
CA ALA A 244 15.26 5.97 -14.12
C ALA A 244 14.40 6.10 -15.37
N ALA A 245 13.11 5.77 -15.28
CA ALA A 245 12.19 5.76 -16.41
C ALA A 245 11.71 7.16 -16.78
N GLU A 246 11.16 7.30 -17.98
CA GLU A 246 10.41 8.49 -18.34
C GLU A 246 9.14 8.58 -17.48
N PRO A 247 8.82 9.80 -16.96
CA PRO A 247 7.60 9.98 -16.19
C PRO A 247 6.38 9.69 -17.05
N VAL A 248 5.39 9.04 -16.46
CA VAL A 248 4.10 8.80 -17.09
C VAL A 248 3.53 10.15 -17.56
N SER A 249 3.19 10.25 -18.85
CA SER A 249 2.49 11.41 -19.41
C SER A 249 1.11 11.52 -18.75
N ARG A 250 0.53 12.72 -18.76
CA ARG A 250 -0.86 12.90 -18.30
C ARG A 250 -1.76 11.93 -19.06
N VAL A 251 -2.44 11.08 -18.30
CA VAL A 251 -3.42 10.14 -18.85
C VAL A 251 -4.78 10.81 -18.73
N ASP A 252 -5.35 11.14 -19.87
CA ASP A 252 -6.74 11.55 -19.93
C ASP A 252 -7.62 10.31 -19.83
N GLY A 253 -8.79 10.45 -19.19
CA GLY A 253 -9.73 9.35 -19.02
C GLY A 253 -10.22 8.78 -20.36
N PRO A 254 -11.09 7.75 -20.33
CA PRO A 254 -11.59 7.08 -21.53
C PRO A 254 -12.23 8.09 -22.49
N THR A 255 -12.02 7.88 -23.79
CA THR A 255 -12.55 8.76 -24.86
C THR A 255 -14.04 8.56 -25.12
N TRP A 256 -14.57 7.37 -24.76
CA TRP A 256 -16.00 7.10 -24.85
C TRP A 256 -16.76 7.81 -23.73
N ARG A 257 -17.95 8.32 -24.05
CA ARG A 257 -18.79 9.06 -23.12
C ARG A 257 -20.17 8.41 -23.06
N LEU A 258 -20.68 8.32 -21.84
CA LEU A 258 -22.08 8.00 -21.59
C LEU A 258 -22.94 9.22 -21.90
N GLY A 259 -24.14 9.03 -22.40
CA GLY A 259 -25.09 10.14 -22.60
C GLY A 259 -25.44 10.81 -21.27
N SER A 260 -25.75 12.08 -21.32
CA SER A 260 -26.08 12.84 -20.10
C SER A 260 -27.34 12.32 -19.41
N ILE A 261 -28.35 11.93 -20.17
CA ILE A 261 -29.62 11.37 -19.64
C ILE A 261 -29.34 10.00 -18.97
N GLU A 262 -28.53 9.16 -19.59
CA GLU A 262 -28.17 7.85 -19.06
C GLU A 262 -27.45 7.99 -17.68
N GLY A 263 -26.50 8.92 -17.57
CA GLY A 263 -25.83 9.21 -16.31
C GLY A 263 -26.78 9.71 -15.21
N LEU A 264 -27.72 10.59 -15.56
CA LEU A 264 -28.75 11.07 -14.63
C LEU A 264 -29.68 9.94 -14.17
N VAL A 265 -30.15 9.08 -15.09
CA VAL A 265 -31.01 7.94 -14.74
C VAL A 265 -30.33 6.99 -13.79
N VAL A 266 -29.05 6.65 -14.03
CA VAL A 266 -28.29 5.77 -13.10
C VAL A 266 -28.18 6.37 -11.72
N LEU A 267 -27.83 7.66 -11.60
CA LEU A 267 -27.75 8.32 -10.29
C LEU A 267 -29.12 8.43 -9.61
N ALA A 268 -30.18 8.76 -10.36
CA ALA A 268 -31.53 8.85 -9.80
C ALA A 268 -32.02 7.49 -9.26
N VAL A 269 -31.74 6.40 -9.96
CA VAL A 269 -32.08 5.04 -9.50
C VAL A 269 -31.27 4.68 -8.24
N LEU A 270 -29.96 5.01 -8.22
CA LEU A 270 -29.11 4.80 -7.06
C LEU A 270 -29.64 5.59 -5.83
N ASP A 271 -29.97 6.86 -6.02
CA ASP A 271 -30.54 7.71 -4.98
C ASP A 271 -31.88 7.18 -4.48
N ALA A 272 -32.76 6.71 -5.38
CA ALA A 272 -34.04 6.12 -4.99
C ALA A 272 -33.87 4.88 -4.12
N VAL A 273 -32.92 3.99 -4.44
CA VAL A 273 -32.62 2.80 -3.65
C VAL A 273 -32.09 3.20 -2.26
N PHE A 274 -31.18 4.18 -2.22
CA PHE A 274 -30.59 4.64 -0.95
C PHE A 274 -31.61 5.42 -0.10
N ALA A 275 -32.47 6.21 -0.74
CA ALA A 275 -33.57 6.89 -0.03
C ALA A 275 -34.55 5.88 0.56
N ALA A 276 -34.91 4.82 -0.18
CA ALA A 276 -35.74 3.74 0.35
C ALA A 276 -35.09 3.06 1.57
N PHE A 277 -33.77 2.82 1.52
CA PHE A 277 -33.03 2.32 2.66
C PHE A 277 -33.06 3.31 3.84
N ALA A 278 -32.85 4.60 3.60
CA ALA A 278 -32.89 5.63 4.62
C ALA A 278 -34.26 5.70 5.32
N VAL A 279 -35.36 5.60 4.56
CA VAL A 279 -36.74 5.54 5.09
C VAL A 279 -36.90 4.27 5.95
N ALA A 280 -36.44 3.12 5.51
CA ALA A 280 -36.48 1.89 6.28
C ALA A 280 -35.73 2.01 7.61
N GLN A 281 -34.53 2.66 7.62
CA GLN A 281 -33.79 2.90 8.85
C GLN A 281 -34.51 3.90 9.79
N ALA A 282 -35.13 4.94 9.24
CA ALA A 282 -35.94 5.87 10.03
C ALA A 282 -37.12 5.17 10.72
N ILE A 283 -37.83 4.30 10.00
CA ILE A 283 -38.91 3.48 10.58
C ILE A 283 -38.35 2.53 11.65
N ALA A 284 -37.18 1.91 11.41
CA ALA A 284 -36.54 1.05 12.39
C ALA A 284 -36.20 1.81 13.69
N ALA A 285 -35.74 3.04 13.60
CA ALA A 285 -35.38 3.90 14.73
C ALA A 285 -36.61 4.29 15.62
N THR A 286 -37.81 4.31 15.04
CA THR A 286 -39.03 4.61 15.83
C THR A 286 -39.52 3.44 16.70
N GLY A 287 -38.81 2.32 16.71
CA GLY A 287 -39.21 1.10 17.47
C GLY A 287 -40.27 0.24 16.76
N ALA A 288 -40.87 0.71 15.67
CA ALA A 288 -41.87 -0.04 14.89
C ALA A 288 -41.27 -1.34 14.29
N ALA A 289 -39.94 -1.39 14.07
CA ALA A 289 -39.23 -2.57 13.59
C ALA A 289 -39.19 -3.71 14.62
N GLY A 290 -39.43 -3.48 15.91
CA GLY A 290 -39.41 -4.53 16.93
C GLY A 290 -40.47 -5.63 16.72
N ALA A 291 -41.60 -5.28 16.11
CA ALA A 291 -42.61 -6.26 15.69
C ALA A 291 -42.14 -7.09 14.49
N THR A 292 -41.55 -6.42 13.50
CA THR A 292 -41.03 -7.05 12.27
C THR A 292 -39.82 -7.97 12.55
N LEU A 293 -38.91 -7.55 13.44
CA LEU A 293 -37.77 -8.35 13.87
C LEU A 293 -38.20 -9.60 14.64
N ARG A 294 -39.19 -9.48 15.53
CA ARG A 294 -39.77 -10.61 16.26
C ARG A 294 -40.49 -11.62 15.33
N SER A 295 -41.22 -11.11 14.32
CA SER A 295 -41.86 -11.97 13.32
C SER A 295 -40.85 -12.68 12.40
N ALA A 296 -39.65 -12.06 12.20
CA ALA A 296 -38.56 -12.68 11.44
C ALA A 296 -37.69 -13.64 12.27
N GLY A 297 -37.94 -13.79 13.58
CA GLY A 297 -37.15 -14.64 14.46
C GLY A 297 -35.70 -14.19 14.69
N VAL A 298 -35.38 -12.93 14.36
CA VAL A 298 -34.02 -12.38 14.45
C VAL A 298 -33.86 -11.63 15.78
N THR A 299 -32.83 -11.99 16.54
CA THR A 299 -32.49 -11.25 17.77
C THR A 299 -31.90 -9.89 17.43
N TYR A 300 -32.00 -8.93 18.36
CA TYR A 300 -31.36 -7.61 18.21
C TYR A 300 -29.84 -7.71 17.98
N ALA A 301 -29.20 -8.67 18.64
CA ALA A 301 -27.76 -8.93 18.49
C ALA A 301 -27.42 -9.49 17.10
N GLU A 302 -28.26 -10.35 16.56
CA GLU A 302 -28.11 -10.90 15.21
C GLU A 302 -28.34 -9.84 14.13
N TYR A 303 -29.32 -8.94 14.35
CA TYR A 303 -29.58 -7.81 13.48
C TYR A 303 -28.40 -6.81 13.50
N ALA A 304 -27.83 -6.52 14.66
CA ALA A 304 -26.66 -5.64 14.80
C ALA A 304 -25.43 -6.25 14.12
N ARG A 305 -25.22 -7.58 14.23
CA ARG A 305 -24.12 -8.31 13.60
C ARG A 305 -24.28 -8.44 12.10
N SER A 306 -25.52 -8.64 11.62
CA SER A 306 -25.80 -8.84 10.20
C SER A 306 -25.75 -7.51 9.45
N GLY A 307 -25.12 -7.49 8.29
CA GLY A 307 -25.21 -6.39 7.35
C GLY A 307 -24.16 -5.28 7.48
N PHE A 308 -23.34 -5.22 8.55
CA PHE A 308 -22.30 -4.20 8.68
C PHE A 308 -21.31 -4.19 7.48
N PHE A 309 -20.73 -5.35 7.17
CA PHE A 309 -19.79 -5.46 6.06
C PHE A 309 -20.45 -5.18 4.71
N GLN A 310 -21.72 -5.59 4.54
CA GLN A 310 -22.50 -5.32 3.34
C GLN A 310 -22.70 -3.80 3.14
N LEU A 311 -23.00 -3.05 4.21
CA LEU A 311 -23.13 -1.59 4.13
C LEU A 311 -21.81 -0.90 3.77
N LEU A 312 -20.67 -1.39 4.26
CA LEU A 312 -19.35 -0.88 3.86
C LEU A 312 -19.02 -1.22 2.40
N TRP A 313 -19.39 -2.42 1.93
CA TRP A 313 -19.27 -2.76 0.51
C TRP A 313 -20.12 -1.86 -0.37
N VAL A 314 -21.37 -1.58 0.03
CA VAL A 314 -22.24 -0.63 -0.69
C VAL A 314 -21.56 0.74 -0.77
N ALA A 315 -21.01 1.25 0.33
CA ALA A 315 -20.27 2.50 0.33
C ALA A 315 -19.06 2.45 -0.62
N GLY A 316 -18.23 1.39 -0.55
CA GLY A 316 -17.07 1.23 -1.44
C GLY A 316 -17.44 1.20 -2.93
N ILE A 317 -18.47 0.42 -3.28
CA ILE A 317 -18.99 0.35 -4.66
C ILE A 317 -19.53 1.72 -5.10
N THR A 318 -20.27 2.42 -4.24
CA THR A 318 -20.80 3.76 -4.54
C THR A 318 -19.68 4.76 -4.81
N ALA A 319 -18.61 4.76 -4.02
CA ALA A 319 -17.46 5.62 -4.29
C ALA A 319 -16.89 5.38 -5.69
N VAL A 320 -16.66 4.11 -6.05
CA VAL A 320 -16.17 3.73 -7.38
C VAL A 320 -17.14 4.18 -8.48
N LEU A 321 -18.44 3.96 -8.31
CA LEU A 321 -19.48 4.37 -9.28
C LEU A 321 -19.51 5.88 -9.47
N LEU A 322 -19.54 6.66 -8.38
CA LEU A 322 -19.53 8.13 -8.44
C LEU A 322 -18.29 8.67 -9.16
N ILE A 323 -17.12 8.12 -8.83
CA ILE A 323 -15.87 8.47 -9.50
C ILE A 323 -15.94 8.13 -10.99
N LEU A 324 -16.39 6.93 -11.33
CA LEU A 324 -16.49 6.48 -12.71
C LEU A 324 -17.47 7.36 -13.50
N PHE A 325 -18.70 7.51 -13.02
CA PHE A 325 -19.75 8.29 -13.73
C PHE A 325 -19.38 9.75 -13.86
N SER A 326 -18.71 10.36 -12.86
CA SER A 326 -18.21 11.73 -12.99
C SER A 326 -17.19 11.92 -14.12
N ARG A 327 -16.52 10.84 -14.55
CA ARG A 327 -15.49 10.87 -15.60
C ARG A 327 -15.99 10.49 -16.97
N ILE A 328 -16.98 9.58 -17.07
CA ILE A 328 -17.46 9.06 -18.35
C ILE A 328 -18.73 9.76 -18.84
N THR A 329 -19.51 10.45 -18.00
CA THR A 329 -20.74 11.11 -18.44
C THR A 329 -20.43 12.39 -19.21
N GLY A 330 -21.01 12.51 -20.40
CA GLY A 330 -20.88 13.68 -21.27
C GLY A 330 -21.82 14.81 -20.84
N LEU A 331 -21.32 15.71 -19.97
CA LEU A 331 -22.10 16.82 -19.40
C LEU A 331 -21.80 18.13 -20.19
N THR A 332 -22.44 18.31 -21.32
CA THR A 332 -22.25 19.49 -22.20
C THR A 332 -23.12 20.68 -21.77
N GLU A 333 -24.35 20.44 -21.37
CA GLU A 333 -25.28 21.47 -20.97
C GLU A 333 -25.17 21.82 -19.49
N ARG A 334 -25.27 23.11 -19.16
CA ARG A 334 -25.16 23.63 -17.81
C ARG A 334 -26.24 23.11 -16.85
N THR A 335 -27.46 22.96 -17.37
CA THR A 335 -28.63 22.43 -16.63
C THR A 335 -28.44 20.97 -16.26
N THR A 336 -28.06 20.15 -17.24
CA THR A 336 -27.80 18.72 -17.06
C THR A 336 -26.63 18.49 -16.11
N LYS A 337 -25.57 19.31 -16.23
CA LYS A 337 -24.45 19.27 -15.30
C LYS A 337 -24.86 19.58 -13.86
N ARG A 338 -25.68 20.62 -13.66
CA ARG A 338 -26.19 20.95 -12.32
C ARG A 338 -27.06 19.83 -11.73
N ALA A 339 -27.93 19.23 -12.55
CA ALA A 339 -28.74 18.08 -12.12
C ALA A 339 -27.87 16.89 -11.72
N PHE A 340 -26.84 16.58 -12.51
CA PHE A 340 -25.85 15.54 -12.18
C PHE A 340 -25.11 15.83 -10.89
N ASP A 341 -24.59 17.05 -10.71
CA ASP A 341 -23.88 17.47 -9.51
C ASP A 341 -24.78 17.36 -8.26
N VAL A 342 -26.06 17.73 -8.36
CA VAL A 342 -27.04 17.62 -7.26
C VAL A 342 -27.30 16.15 -6.90
N LEU A 343 -27.63 15.31 -7.89
CA LEU A 343 -27.86 13.88 -7.64
C LEU A 343 -26.61 13.23 -7.04
N ALA A 344 -25.42 13.51 -7.56
CA ALA A 344 -24.18 12.98 -7.00
C ALA A 344 -23.94 13.43 -5.55
N GLN A 345 -24.29 14.67 -5.18
CA GLN A 345 -24.22 15.13 -3.78
C GLN A 345 -25.27 14.44 -2.90
N VAL A 346 -26.47 14.17 -3.43
CA VAL A 346 -27.51 13.39 -2.75
C VAL A 346 -27.01 11.96 -2.51
N ALA A 347 -26.44 11.32 -3.52
CA ALA A 347 -25.82 9.98 -3.38
C ALA A 347 -24.75 9.96 -2.29
N VAL A 348 -23.88 10.97 -2.24
CA VAL A 348 -22.87 11.11 -1.16
C VAL A 348 -23.55 11.23 0.20
N ALA A 349 -24.53 12.11 0.36
CA ALA A 349 -25.22 12.32 1.64
C ALA A 349 -25.93 11.05 2.11
N LEU A 350 -26.63 10.34 1.22
CA LEU A 350 -27.28 9.08 1.54
C LEU A 350 -26.27 7.97 1.88
N THR A 351 -25.11 7.94 1.20
CA THR A 351 -24.05 6.97 1.53
C THR A 351 -23.42 7.30 2.90
N LEU A 352 -23.22 8.55 3.23
CA LEU A 352 -22.77 8.93 4.58
C LEU A 352 -23.77 8.49 5.66
N LEU A 353 -25.07 8.56 5.38
CA LEU A 353 -26.11 7.99 6.26
C LEU A 353 -25.95 6.45 6.38
N ILE A 354 -25.72 5.75 5.27
CA ILE A 354 -25.46 4.29 5.28
C ILE A 354 -24.25 3.97 6.16
N VAL A 355 -23.16 4.72 6.03
CA VAL A 355 -21.96 4.56 6.85
C VAL A 355 -22.26 4.84 8.33
N ALA A 356 -23.05 5.87 8.65
CA ALA A 356 -23.46 6.17 10.02
C ALA A 356 -24.30 5.03 10.63
N VAL A 357 -25.23 4.45 9.85
CA VAL A 357 -26.00 3.28 10.28
C VAL A 357 -25.10 2.07 10.51
N ALA A 358 -24.12 1.84 9.64
CA ALA A 358 -23.13 0.77 9.82
C ALA A 358 -22.32 0.99 11.11
N PHE A 359 -21.85 2.22 11.34
CA PHE A 359 -21.13 2.58 12.56
C PHE A 359 -21.97 2.32 13.82
N GLN A 360 -23.21 2.78 13.83
CA GLN A 360 -24.14 2.57 14.96
C GLN A 360 -24.40 1.07 15.24
N ARG A 361 -24.59 0.26 14.19
CA ARG A 361 -24.78 -1.19 14.36
C ARG A 361 -23.56 -1.86 14.99
N LEU A 362 -22.36 -1.47 14.56
CA LEU A 362 -21.13 -2.00 15.14
C LEU A 362 -20.94 -1.59 16.59
N SER A 363 -21.29 -0.32 16.95
CA SER A 363 -21.25 0.15 18.35
C SER A 363 -22.18 -0.66 19.25
N LEU A 364 -23.41 -0.93 18.82
CA LEU A 364 -24.34 -1.79 19.57
C LEU A 364 -23.82 -3.22 19.74
N TYR A 365 -23.08 -3.71 18.74
CA TYR A 365 -22.47 -5.03 18.83
C TYR A 365 -21.29 -5.04 19.83
N GLU A 366 -20.51 -3.98 19.90
CA GLU A 366 -19.41 -3.81 20.87
C GLU A 366 -19.94 -3.67 22.31
N GLU A 367 -21.02 -2.93 22.51
CA GLU A 367 -21.69 -2.84 23.82
C GLU A 367 -22.15 -4.20 24.34
N ALA A 368 -22.57 -5.11 23.46
CA ALA A 368 -23.04 -6.43 23.86
C ALA A 368 -21.91 -7.45 24.07
N TYR A 369 -20.83 -7.38 23.30
CA TYR A 369 -19.81 -8.44 23.20
C TYR A 369 -18.38 -7.96 23.45
N GLY A 370 -18.16 -6.70 23.84
CA GLY A 370 -16.84 -6.12 24.07
C GLY A 370 -16.12 -5.77 22.75
N PHE A 371 -14.88 -5.33 22.89
CA PHE A 371 -14.05 -4.81 21.80
C PHE A 371 -13.07 -5.85 21.29
N THR A 372 -12.87 -5.87 19.95
CA THR A 372 -11.82 -6.67 19.30
C THR A 372 -11.08 -5.83 18.28
N MET A 373 -9.88 -6.25 17.91
CA MET A 373 -9.09 -5.55 16.87
C MET A 373 -9.88 -5.39 15.58
N LEU A 374 -10.57 -6.44 15.12
CA LEU A 374 -11.39 -6.37 13.90
C LEU A 374 -12.49 -5.29 14.00
N ARG A 375 -13.18 -5.19 15.15
CA ARG A 375 -14.25 -4.19 15.37
C ARG A 375 -13.67 -2.78 15.41
N LEU A 376 -12.59 -2.57 16.16
CA LEU A 376 -11.91 -1.29 16.23
C LEU A 376 -11.46 -0.81 14.83
N TYR A 377 -10.81 -1.67 14.06
CA TYR A 377 -10.39 -1.34 12.68
C TYR A 377 -11.58 -1.11 11.76
N SER A 378 -12.67 -1.82 11.96
CA SER A 378 -13.92 -1.61 11.21
C SER A 378 -14.52 -0.24 11.46
N HIS A 379 -14.52 0.24 12.71
CA HIS A 379 -14.92 1.60 13.05
C HIS A 379 -14.04 2.66 12.42
N ILE A 380 -12.72 2.49 12.53
CA ILE A 380 -11.73 3.41 11.95
C ILE A 380 -11.89 3.47 10.43
N PHE A 381 -12.11 2.31 9.79
CA PHE A 381 -12.32 2.22 8.35
C PHE A 381 -13.63 2.90 7.93
N ALA A 382 -14.73 2.74 8.71
CA ALA A 382 -15.99 3.43 8.45
C ALA A 382 -15.83 4.96 8.54
N VAL A 383 -15.12 5.46 9.56
CA VAL A 383 -14.80 6.89 9.68
C VAL A 383 -13.94 7.36 8.52
N TRP A 384 -12.94 6.58 8.12
CA TRP A 384 -12.08 6.94 6.98
C TRP A 384 -12.86 6.95 5.66
N ILE A 385 -13.77 6.00 5.43
CA ILE A 385 -14.69 6.02 4.28
C ILE A 385 -15.52 7.32 4.29
N ALA A 386 -16.06 7.73 5.44
CA ALA A 386 -16.80 8.99 5.54
C ALA A 386 -15.93 10.19 5.13
N VAL A 387 -14.67 10.25 5.57
CA VAL A 387 -13.70 11.27 5.14
C VAL A 387 -13.50 11.23 3.62
N VAL A 388 -13.34 10.05 3.02
CA VAL A 388 -13.20 9.90 1.56
C VAL A 388 -14.43 10.44 0.83
N PHE A 389 -15.65 10.18 1.31
CA PHE A 389 -16.87 10.73 0.72
C PHE A 389 -16.98 12.25 0.84
N ILE A 390 -16.55 12.83 1.96
CA ILE A 390 -16.49 14.29 2.14
C ILE A 390 -15.50 14.90 1.14
N LEU A 391 -14.32 14.28 0.96
CA LEU A 391 -13.32 14.71 -0.02
C LEU A 391 -13.87 14.58 -1.46
N LEU A 392 -14.59 13.49 -1.76
CA LEU A 392 -15.22 13.27 -3.06
C LEU A 392 -16.31 14.31 -3.35
N ALA A 393 -17.15 14.61 -2.36
CA ALA A 393 -18.15 15.67 -2.47
C ALA A 393 -17.51 17.03 -2.78
N ALA A 394 -16.42 17.36 -2.11
CA ALA A 394 -15.68 18.60 -2.32
C ALA A 394 -15.02 18.66 -3.71
N ASP A 395 -14.48 17.54 -4.20
CA ASP A 395 -13.92 17.43 -5.56
C ASP A 395 -14.99 17.62 -6.62
N MET A 396 -16.14 16.95 -6.48
CA MET A 396 -17.28 17.06 -7.39
C MET A 396 -17.88 18.46 -7.38
N ALA A 397 -17.96 19.13 -6.23
CA ALA A 397 -18.39 20.53 -6.12
C ALA A 397 -17.42 21.51 -6.79
N GLY A 398 -16.24 21.07 -7.20
CA GLY A 398 -15.26 21.87 -7.92
C GLY A 398 -14.59 22.94 -7.08
N ARG A 399 -14.56 22.81 -5.75
CA ARG A 399 -14.06 23.84 -4.82
C ARG A 399 -12.57 24.18 -5.01
N PHE A 400 -11.76 23.25 -5.50
CA PHE A 400 -10.30 23.38 -5.61
C PHE A 400 -9.80 23.24 -7.05
N ARG A 401 -10.64 23.53 -8.05
CA ARG A 401 -10.18 23.60 -9.45
C ARG A 401 -9.11 24.71 -9.61
N PRO A 402 -8.02 24.45 -10.38
CA PRO A 402 -7.84 23.42 -11.43
C PRO A 402 -7.07 22.15 -11.03
N ARG A 403 -6.79 21.89 -9.74
CA ARG A 403 -5.94 20.78 -9.30
C ARG A 403 -6.71 19.46 -9.17
N ARG A 404 -6.07 18.34 -9.50
CA ARG A 404 -6.58 16.96 -9.35
C ARG A 404 -6.28 16.43 -7.95
N TRP A 405 -6.61 17.18 -6.91
CA TRP A 405 -6.17 17.00 -5.52
C TRP A 405 -6.77 15.79 -4.77
N PHE A 406 -7.88 15.22 -5.27
CA PHE A 406 -8.64 14.17 -4.56
C PHE A 406 -7.78 12.95 -4.19
N VAL A 407 -7.01 12.40 -5.15
CA VAL A 407 -6.14 11.22 -4.90
C VAL A 407 -5.09 11.55 -3.84
N GLY A 408 -4.45 12.72 -3.94
CA GLY A 408 -3.45 13.16 -2.97
C GLY A 408 -4.02 13.32 -1.57
N ALA A 409 -5.17 13.99 -1.44
CA ALA A 409 -5.83 14.20 -0.15
C ALA A 409 -6.28 12.86 0.48
N THR A 410 -6.84 11.95 -0.31
CA THR A 410 -7.21 10.61 0.16
C THR A 410 -5.98 9.82 0.62
N SER A 411 -4.87 9.89 -0.12
CA SER A 411 -3.61 9.24 0.27
C SER A 411 -3.05 9.83 1.57
N ILE A 412 -3.05 11.15 1.71
CA ILE A 412 -2.59 11.84 2.93
C ILE A 412 -3.49 11.48 4.12
N SER A 413 -4.81 11.41 3.93
CA SER A 413 -5.73 11.00 5.01
C SER A 413 -5.48 9.56 5.46
N ALA A 414 -5.21 8.64 4.55
CA ALA A 414 -4.84 7.26 4.88
C ALA A 414 -3.51 7.18 5.67
N MET A 415 -2.50 7.95 5.25
CA MET A 415 -1.23 8.07 5.98
C MET A 415 -1.44 8.63 7.39
N ALA A 416 -2.28 9.66 7.53
CA ALA A 416 -2.58 10.27 8.82
C ALA A 416 -3.29 9.28 9.77
N VAL A 417 -4.26 8.52 9.27
CA VAL A 417 -4.94 7.47 10.05
C VAL A 417 -3.96 6.40 10.49
N LEU A 418 -3.12 5.87 9.60
CA LEU A 418 -2.15 4.84 9.95
C LEU A 418 -1.11 5.35 10.95
N LEU A 419 -0.64 6.59 10.79
CA LEU A 419 0.28 7.22 11.76
C LEU A 419 -0.39 7.39 13.13
N ALA A 420 -1.63 7.84 13.17
CA ALA A 420 -2.39 7.96 14.41
C ALA A 420 -2.54 6.60 15.12
N LEU A 421 -2.84 5.53 14.37
CA LEU A 421 -2.90 4.16 14.90
C LEU A 421 -1.57 3.71 15.50
N ASN A 422 -0.46 3.96 14.81
CA ASN A 422 0.87 3.65 15.33
C ASN A 422 1.17 4.39 16.64
N LEU A 423 0.77 5.66 16.75
CA LEU A 423 0.96 6.45 17.97
C LEU A 423 0.06 5.97 19.11
N LEU A 424 -1.18 5.64 18.84
CA LEU A 424 -2.19 5.27 19.84
C LEU A 424 -2.06 3.85 20.39
N ASN A 425 -1.35 2.95 19.73
CA ASN A 425 -1.29 1.53 20.06
C ASN A 425 -2.69 0.89 20.17
N PRO A 426 -3.29 0.44 19.07
CA PRO A 426 -4.67 -0.03 19.06
C PRO A 426 -4.92 -1.27 19.92
N GLU A 427 -3.91 -2.14 20.15
CA GLU A 427 -4.06 -3.28 21.06
C GLU A 427 -4.16 -2.83 22.52
N ALA A 428 -3.35 -1.86 22.93
CA ALA A 428 -3.46 -1.28 24.26
C ALA A 428 -4.82 -0.57 24.44
N LEU A 429 -5.33 0.10 23.40
CA LEU A 429 -6.66 0.72 23.40
C LEU A 429 -7.76 -0.33 23.57
N VAL A 430 -7.70 -1.46 22.84
CA VAL A 430 -8.67 -2.55 22.97
C VAL A 430 -8.64 -3.15 24.38
N VAL A 431 -7.47 -3.29 24.99
CA VAL A 431 -7.35 -3.73 26.40
C VAL A 431 -8.07 -2.76 27.32
N ALA A 432 -7.78 -1.46 27.21
CA ALA A 432 -8.41 -0.43 28.05
C ALA A 432 -9.94 -0.39 27.91
N LEU A 433 -10.47 -0.46 26.67
CA LEU A 433 -11.90 -0.46 26.39
C LEU A 433 -12.59 -1.72 26.94
N ASN A 434 -11.95 -2.89 26.86
CA ASN A 434 -12.53 -4.12 27.43
C ASN A 434 -12.47 -4.12 28.97
N VAL A 435 -11.46 -3.52 29.57
CA VAL A 435 -11.42 -3.32 31.03
C VAL A 435 -12.56 -2.41 31.48
N GLU A 436 -12.81 -1.32 30.77
CA GLU A 436 -13.95 -0.43 31.06
C GLU A 436 -15.30 -1.14 30.85
N HIS A 437 -15.43 -1.91 29.78
CA HIS A 437 -16.63 -2.74 29.55
C HIS A 437 -16.84 -3.77 30.65
N ALA A 438 -15.77 -4.37 31.19
CA ALA A 438 -15.85 -5.33 32.29
C ALA A 438 -16.33 -4.71 33.61
N HIS A 439 -16.09 -3.42 33.87
CA HIS A 439 -16.66 -2.72 35.01
C HIS A 439 -18.20 -2.69 34.97
N ALA A 440 -18.78 -2.54 33.78
CA ALA A 440 -20.23 -2.50 33.61
C ALA A 440 -20.89 -3.89 33.59
N THR A 441 -20.18 -4.89 33.04
CA THR A 441 -20.75 -6.22 32.72
C THR A 441 -20.25 -7.35 33.63
N HIS A 442 -19.19 -7.12 34.39
CA HIS A 442 -18.45 -8.13 35.17
C HIS A 442 -17.99 -9.34 34.34
N LYS A 443 -17.80 -9.14 33.04
CA LYS A 443 -17.37 -10.16 32.08
C LYS A 443 -16.18 -9.68 31.27
N ILE A 444 -15.20 -10.55 31.08
CA ILE A 444 -14.05 -10.31 30.20
C ILE A 444 -13.67 -11.60 29.51
N ASP A 445 -13.34 -11.49 28.22
CA ASP A 445 -12.80 -12.62 27.45
C ASP A 445 -11.26 -12.63 27.58
N ALA A 446 -10.79 -13.31 28.62
CA ALA A 446 -9.33 -13.43 28.84
C ALA A 446 -8.64 -14.20 27.73
N GLN A 447 -9.33 -15.14 27.05
CA GLN A 447 -8.76 -15.92 25.95
C GLN A 447 -8.47 -15.04 24.75
N TYR A 448 -9.33 -14.08 24.45
CA TYR A 448 -9.11 -13.11 23.37
C TYR A 448 -7.80 -12.32 23.59
N PHE A 449 -7.46 -11.97 24.82
CA PHE A 449 -6.20 -11.27 25.10
C PHE A 449 -4.95 -12.10 24.84
N ALA A 450 -5.05 -13.42 24.81
CA ALA A 450 -3.96 -14.31 24.41
C ALA A 450 -3.66 -14.23 22.90
N GLU A 451 -4.61 -13.74 22.08
CA GLU A 451 -4.44 -13.55 20.63
C GLU A 451 -3.74 -12.23 20.30
N LEU A 452 -3.65 -11.29 21.27
CA LEU A 452 -2.99 -10.01 21.08
C LEU A 452 -1.46 -10.16 21.10
N SER A 453 -0.79 -9.25 20.43
CA SER A 453 0.66 -9.22 20.35
C SER A 453 1.32 -8.65 21.62
N SER A 454 2.63 -8.53 21.59
CA SER A 454 3.42 -7.88 22.64
C SER A 454 3.02 -6.44 22.89
N ASP A 455 2.39 -5.77 21.93
CA ASP A 455 1.91 -4.38 22.05
C ASP A 455 0.87 -4.21 23.17
N ALA A 456 0.07 -5.26 23.45
CA ALA A 456 -0.93 -5.25 24.51
C ALA A 456 -0.35 -5.51 25.91
N THR A 457 0.79 -6.19 26.00
CA THR A 457 1.32 -6.71 27.29
C THR A 457 1.46 -5.62 28.38
N PRO A 458 2.05 -4.46 28.13
CA PRO A 458 2.17 -3.42 29.16
C PRO A 458 0.80 -2.94 29.67
N ALA A 459 -0.19 -2.80 28.78
CA ALA A 459 -1.54 -2.38 29.15
C ALA A 459 -2.27 -3.45 30.00
N LEU A 460 -2.12 -4.74 29.66
CA LEU A 460 -2.67 -5.84 30.44
C LEU A 460 -2.19 -5.81 31.90
N PHE A 461 -0.92 -5.53 32.14
CA PHE A 461 -0.39 -5.41 33.50
C PHE A 461 -0.78 -4.11 34.19
N ALA A 462 -0.88 -3.00 33.48
CA ALA A 462 -1.30 -1.71 34.04
C ALA A 462 -2.77 -1.73 34.47
N ASP A 463 -3.66 -2.27 33.64
CA ASP A 463 -5.10 -2.19 33.85
C ASP A 463 -5.68 -3.36 34.69
N ARG A 464 -4.93 -4.45 34.91
CA ARG A 464 -5.39 -5.59 35.71
C ARG A 464 -5.85 -5.21 37.12
N ALA A 465 -5.23 -4.22 37.76
CA ALA A 465 -5.57 -3.76 39.09
C ALA A 465 -6.93 -3.05 39.17
N ARG A 466 -7.48 -2.65 38.04
CA ARG A 466 -8.81 -2.02 37.90
C ARG A 466 -9.96 -3.04 37.85
N LEU A 467 -9.65 -4.32 37.72
CA LEU A 467 -10.61 -5.41 37.60
C LEU A 467 -10.89 -6.12 38.92
N ASP A 468 -12.00 -6.85 39.00
CA ASP A 468 -12.25 -7.77 40.07
C ASP A 468 -11.08 -8.77 40.25
N PRO A 469 -10.74 -9.17 41.48
CA PRO A 469 -9.56 -10.03 41.74
C PRO A 469 -9.55 -11.36 40.97
N SER A 470 -10.70 -11.90 40.61
CA SER A 470 -10.83 -13.12 39.78
C SER A 470 -10.44 -12.84 38.33
N LEU A 471 -11.00 -11.79 37.71
CA LEU A 471 -10.70 -11.37 36.35
C LEU A 471 -9.25 -10.89 36.19
N GLY A 472 -8.74 -10.14 37.18
CA GLY A 472 -7.34 -9.71 37.20
C GLY A 472 -6.35 -10.86 37.24
N ARG A 473 -6.67 -11.99 37.93
CA ARG A 473 -5.86 -13.20 37.93
C ARG A 473 -5.85 -13.90 36.56
N ASP A 474 -7.00 -13.94 35.89
CA ASP A 474 -7.08 -14.60 34.58
C ASP A 474 -6.31 -13.81 33.52
N ILE A 475 -6.41 -12.48 33.52
CA ILE A 475 -5.55 -11.61 32.68
C ILE A 475 -4.09 -11.79 32.99
N SER A 476 -3.72 -11.87 34.29
CA SER A 476 -2.32 -12.08 34.69
C SER A 476 -1.76 -13.39 34.15
N LYS A 477 -2.54 -14.50 34.19
CA LYS A 477 -2.12 -15.79 33.61
C LYS A 477 -1.83 -15.67 32.12
N VAL A 478 -2.72 -15.00 31.37
CA VAL A 478 -2.54 -14.78 29.94
C VAL A 478 -1.34 -13.89 29.66
N ALA A 479 -1.21 -12.78 30.36
CA ALA A 479 -0.10 -11.86 30.17
C ALA A 479 1.27 -12.51 30.49
N CYS A 480 1.31 -13.44 31.47
CA CYS A 480 2.53 -14.17 31.85
C CYS A 480 2.85 -15.38 30.97
N ALA A 481 1.96 -15.80 30.07
CA ALA A 481 2.18 -16.97 29.20
C ALA A 481 3.28 -16.75 28.13
N GLY A 482 3.67 -15.51 27.83
CA GLY A 482 4.68 -15.18 26.82
C GLY A 482 6.12 -15.24 27.36
N PRO A 483 7.12 -14.99 26.50
CA PRO A 483 8.53 -15.03 26.88
C PRO A 483 8.88 -14.01 27.96
N HIS A 484 9.64 -14.44 28.97
CA HIS A 484 10.16 -13.59 30.05
C HIS A 484 11.55 -13.02 29.75
N THR A 485 12.24 -13.59 28.77
CA THR A 485 13.56 -13.11 28.30
C THR A 485 13.46 -12.76 26.82
N TYR A 486 14.04 -11.64 26.46
CA TYR A 486 14.15 -11.22 25.07
C TYR A 486 15.53 -11.63 24.55
N SER A 487 15.55 -12.67 23.73
CA SER A 487 16.77 -13.19 23.11
C SER A 487 16.50 -13.40 21.62
N VAL A 488 16.75 -12.36 20.83
CA VAL A 488 16.67 -12.42 19.37
C VAL A 488 17.94 -11.85 18.75
N SER A 489 18.18 -12.22 17.50
CA SER A 489 19.25 -11.61 16.72
C SER A 489 19.00 -10.09 16.57
N PRO A 490 20.04 -9.26 16.42
CA PRO A 490 19.86 -7.82 16.17
C PRO A 490 18.95 -7.53 14.98
N ALA A 491 18.92 -8.42 13.99
CA ALA A 491 18.05 -8.31 12.82
C ALA A 491 16.55 -8.36 13.15
N GLY A 492 16.17 -9.23 14.10
CA GLY A 492 14.80 -9.38 14.58
C GLY A 492 14.42 -8.44 15.71
N PHE A 493 15.28 -7.48 16.10
CA PHE A 493 15.00 -6.60 17.23
C PHE A 493 13.70 -5.83 17.04
N ASN A 494 12.80 -5.94 18.06
CA ASN A 494 11.54 -5.23 18.13
C ASN A 494 11.36 -4.65 19.54
N LEU A 495 11.04 -3.37 19.64
CA LEU A 495 10.94 -2.64 20.88
C LEU A 495 9.78 -3.13 21.76
N SER A 496 8.64 -3.43 21.15
CA SER A 496 7.45 -3.91 21.86
C SER A 496 7.69 -5.28 22.49
N ASP A 497 8.34 -6.19 21.75
CA ASP A 497 8.70 -7.52 22.28
C ASP A 497 9.67 -7.42 23.44
N ALA A 498 10.67 -6.52 23.34
CA ALA A 498 11.64 -6.29 24.41
C ALA A 498 10.98 -5.69 25.66
N ALA A 499 10.06 -4.74 25.46
CA ALA A 499 9.28 -4.13 26.54
C ALA A 499 8.37 -5.16 27.23
N ALA A 500 7.66 -5.98 26.46
CA ALA A 500 6.79 -7.03 26.97
C ALA A 500 7.56 -8.07 27.80
N ALA A 501 8.71 -8.53 27.33
CA ALA A 501 9.57 -9.46 28.09
C ALA A 501 10.07 -8.85 29.40
N THR A 502 10.40 -7.54 29.38
CA THR A 502 10.82 -6.84 30.60
C THR A 502 9.68 -6.74 31.61
N VAL A 503 8.48 -6.37 31.17
CA VAL A 503 7.29 -6.28 32.03
C VAL A 503 6.92 -7.66 32.61
N ARG A 504 6.98 -8.73 31.81
CA ARG A 504 6.74 -10.11 32.29
C ARG A 504 7.74 -10.51 33.36
N ARG A 505 9.05 -10.28 33.13
CA ARG A 505 10.10 -10.61 34.10
C ARG A 505 9.90 -9.96 35.46
N THR A 506 9.33 -8.75 35.51
CA THR A 506 9.11 -8.03 36.78
C THR A 506 7.80 -8.37 37.46
N ASN A 507 6.81 -8.93 36.74
CA ASN A 507 5.45 -9.13 37.25
C ASN A 507 5.02 -10.61 37.35
N CYS A 508 5.79 -11.51 36.74
CA CYS A 508 5.56 -12.95 36.76
C CYS A 508 6.69 -13.72 37.46
#